data_2e41caea1409f751b31291011f2b2227
#
_entry.id   2e41caea1409f751b31291011f2b2227
#
_cell.length_a   1.000
_cell.length_b   1.000
_cell.length_c   1.000
_cell.angle_alpha   90.00
_cell.angle_beta   90.00
_cell.angle_gamma   90.00
#
_symmetry.space_group_name_H-M   'P 1'
#
loop_
_entity.id
_entity.type
_entity.pdbx_description
1 polymer ?
#
loop_
_entity_poly.entity_id
_entity_poly.type
_entity_poly.pdbx_seq_one_letter_code
_entity_poly.pdbx_strand_id
1 'polypeptide(L)'
;MKATIEGLLRVLGEHHKETHGIPEADIQTKEQSLGFPLPVVLRDYYKILGRSPYITQGCNNQYEPLPLEDVFIPDETFFTTDKGFLVFYQVEESVIYCGIRIQDLEEEDPPVYLCAWNLPDWQLENRSLQHFLAGKALVQLAIEDRLPYWAIFDESMWGLSDYCSSMHLEREHEIDEGSELNAWKIYVKDDVLIVFELYVSEEETDDVLAVYLASFERASLEKLLSEMGRATNLPSFRSNLSGA
;
A
#
# COMPACT_ATOMS: atom_id res chain seq x y z
N MET A 1 -4.52 -13.50 6.91
CA MET A 1 -3.96 -13.85 5.57
C MET A 1 -2.81 -12.91 5.34
N LYS A 2 -1.69 -13.33 4.77
CA LYS A 2 -0.57 -12.40 4.50
C LYS A 2 -0.93 -11.49 3.32
N ALA A 3 -0.47 -10.21 3.31
CA ALA A 3 -0.57 -9.32 2.16
C ALA A 3 0.10 -9.98 0.96
N THR A 4 -0.68 -10.28 -0.04
CA THR A 4 -0.21 -10.94 -1.25
C THR A 4 -0.80 -10.27 -2.47
N ILE A 5 -0.13 -10.35 -3.60
CA ILE A 5 -0.69 -9.91 -4.89
C ILE A 5 -2.04 -10.59 -5.14
N GLU A 6 -2.20 -11.84 -4.74
CA GLU A 6 -3.47 -12.57 -4.86
C GLU A 6 -4.59 -11.95 -4.00
N GLY A 7 -4.28 -11.54 -2.75
CA GLY A 7 -5.22 -10.80 -1.89
C GLY A 7 -5.64 -9.47 -2.51
N LEU A 8 -4.68 -8.72 -3.05
CA LEU A 8 -4.93 -7.47 -3.75
C LEU A 8 -5.81 -7.69 -5.01
N LEU A 9 -5.53 -8.71 -5.80
CA LEU A 9 -6.35 -9.06 -6.97
C LEU A 9 -7.78 -9.42 -6.59
N ARG A 10 -7.98 -10.05 -5.42
CA ARG A 10 -9.31 -10.34 -4.90
C ARG A 10 -10.10 -9.07 -4.57
N VAL A 11 -9.44 -8.06 -3.99
CA VAL A 11 -10.06 -6.74 -3.74
C VAL A 11 -10.40 -6.04 -5.05
N LEU A 12 -9.53 -6.09 -6.05
CA LEU A 12 -9.79 -5.50 -7.36
C LEU A 12 -10.89 -6.26 -8.14
N GLY A 13 -11.06 -7.56 -7.91
CA GLY A 13 -12.10 -8.38 -8.52
C GLY A 13 -12.17 -8.25 -10.04
N GLU A 14 -13.37 -8.01 -10.57
CA GLU A 14 -13.61 -7.83 -12.01
C GLU A 14 -13.05 -6.52 -12.59
N HIS A 15 -12.62 -5.59 -11.74
CA HIS A 15 -11.98 -4.33 -12.14
C HIS A 15 -10.53 -4.52 -12.56
N HIS A 16 -9.90 -5.63 -12.19
CA HIS A 16 -8.60 -6.03 -12.71
C HIS A 16 -8.75 -6.57 -14.15
N LYS A 17 -7.83 -6.18 -15.04
CA LYS A 17 -7.78 -6.63 -16.45
C LYS A 17 -6.38 -7.08 -16.80
N GLU A 18 -6.25 -8.06 -17.70
CA GLU A 18 -4.94 -8.50 -18.21
C GLU A 18 -4.11 -7.35 -18.80
N THR A 19 -4.78 -6.33 -19.36
CA THR A 19 -4.12 -5.13 -19.92
C THR A 19 -3.50 -4.23 -18.85
N HIS A 20 -3.74 -4.48 -17.58
CA HIS A 20 -3.12 -3.76 -16.46
C HIS A 20 -1.67 -4.22 -16.19
N GLY A 21 -1.23 -5.27 -16.83
CA GLY A 21 0.14 -5.76 -16.73
C GLY A 21 1.10 -5.14 -17.74
N ILE A 22 2.39 -5.20 -17.43
CA ILE A 22 3.47 -4.86 -18.36
C ILE A 22 3.83 -6.11 -19.15
N PRO A 23 4.00 -6.00 -20.50
CA PRO A 23 4.41 -7.12 -21.34
C PRO A 23 5.76 -7.69 -20.89
N GLU A 24 5.89 -9.00 -21.00
CA GLU A 24 7.11 -9.74 -20.66
C GLU A 24 8.37 -9.19 -21.37
N ALA A 25 8.23 -8.79 -22.63
CA ALA A 25 9.34 -8.24 -23.41
C ALA A 25 9.87 -6.91 -22.86
N ASP A 26 8.99 -6.06 -22.32
CA ASP A 26 9.36 -4.78 -21.71
C ASP A 26 10.12 -5.03 -20.39
N ILE A 27 9.66 -6.00 -19.59
CA ILE A 27 10.33 -6.42 -18.36
C ILE A 27 11.74 -6.95 -18.67
N GLN A 28 11.87 -7.85 -19.65
CA GLN A 28 13.17 -8.38 -20.07
C GLN A 28 14.11 -7.29 -20.58
N THR A 29 13.58 -6.29 -21.28
CA THR A 29 14.37 -5.15 -21.75
C THR A 29 14.93 -4.36 -20.58
N LYS A 30 14.12 -4.13 -19.53
CA LYS A 30 14.57 -3.45 -18.32
C LYS A 30 15.62 -4.27 -17.58
N GLU A 31 15.42 -5.57 -17.39
CA GLU A 31 16.38 -6.48 -16.75
C GLU A 31 17.74 -6.47 -17.49
N GLN A 32 17.71 -6.47 -18.81
CA GLN A 32 18.93 -6.34 -19.62
C GLN A 32 19.65 -5.00 -19.38
N SER A 33 18.91 -3.90 -19.24
CA SER A 33 19.50 -2.58 -18.96
C SER A 33 20.08 -2.47 -17.55
N LEU A 34 19.50 -3.17 -16.58
CA LEU A 34 20.00 -3.25 -15.21
C LEU A 34 21.20 -4.20 -15.06
N GLY A 35 21.32 -5.18 -15.95
CA GLY A 35 22.38 -6.20 -15.93
C GLY A 35 22.07 -7.42 -15.04
N PHE A 36 20.86 -7.51 -14.48
CA PHE A 36 20.38 -8.62 -13.65
C PHE A 36 18.85 -8.74 -13.74
N PRO A 37 18.28 -9.91 -13.39
CA PRO A 37 16.84 -10.10 -13.34
C PRO A 37 16.25 -9.36 -12.14
N LEU A 38 15.00 -8.91 -12.27
CA LEU A 38 14.21 -8.42 -11.14
C LEU A 38 13.88 -9.59 -10.18
N PRO A 39 13.75 -9.34 -8.86
CA PRO A 39 13.19 -10.32 -7.94
C PRO A 39 11.83 -10.83 -8.43
N VAL A 40 11.56 -12.11 -8.23
CA VAL A 40 10.36 -12.78 -8.76
C VAL A 40 9.08 -12.02 -8.38
N VAL A 41 8.96 -11.62 -7.11
CA VAL A 41 7.80 -10.86 -6.61
C VAL A 41 7.64 -9.52 -7.32
N LEU A 42 8.73 -8.75 -7.52
CA LEU A 42 8.67 -7.44 -8.19
C LEU A 42 8.32 -7.61 -9.68
N ARG A 43 8.88 -8.63 -10.31
CA ARG A 43 8.62 -8.98 -11.69
C ARG A 43 7.15 -9.37 -11.91
N ASP A 44 6.59 -10.20 -11.04
CA ASP A 44 5.18 -10.59 -11.08
C ASP A 44 4.26 -9.40 -10.79
N TYR A 45 4.64 -8.51 -9.86
CA TYR A 45 3.90 -7.28 -9.61
C TYR A 45 3.79 -6.41 -10.87
N TYR A 46 4.89 -6.13 -11.56
CA TYR A 46 4.85 -5.38 -12.82
C TYR A 46 4.09 -6.10 -13.92
N LYS A 47 4.26 -7.41 -14.03
CA LYS A 47 3.58 -8.23 -15.04
C LYS A 47 2.06 -8.23 -14.87
N ILE A 48 1.56 -8.08 -13.65
CA ILE A 48 0.13 -8.16 -13.33
C ILE A 48 -0.48 -6.77 -13.17
N LEU A 49 0.21 -5.84 -12.52
CA LEU A 49 -0.33 -4.57 -12.03
C LEU A 49 0.40 -3.33 -12.54
N GLY A 50 1.51 -3.48 -13.25
CA GLY A 50 2.41 -2.38 -13.60
C GLY A 50 1.80 -1.25 -14.45
N ARG A 51 0.60 -1.42 -14.97
CA ARG A 51 -0.23 -0.41 -15.67
C ARG A 51 -1.63 -0.30 -15.09
N SER A 52 -1.83 -0.75 -13.86
CA SER A 52 -3.14 -0.66 -13.21
C SER A 52 -3.52 0.79 -12.93
N PRO A 53 -4.67 1.29 -13.41
CA PRO A 53 -5.12 2.64 -13.12
C PRO A 53 -5.44 2.86 -11.63
N TYR A 54 -5.60 1.78 -10.89
CA TYR A 54 -5.89 1.83 -9.46
C TYR A 54 -4.64 1.87 -8.58
N ILE A 55 -3.48 1.41 -9.11
CA ILE A 55 -2.26 1.19 -8.32
C ILE A 55 -1.11 2.08 -8.80
N THR A 56 -0.94 2.23 -10.13
CA THR A 56 0.24 2.87 -10.71
C THR A 56 -0.01 4.24 -11.31
N GLN A 57 -1.25 4.71 -11.30
CA GLN A 57 -1.60 6.06 -11.79
C GLN A 57 -1.99 6.92 -10.59
N GLY A 58 -1.01 7.60 -9.99
CA GLY A 58 -1.18 8.43 -8.82
C GLY A 58 -2.07 9.64 -9.01
N CYS A 59 -2.92 9.93 -8.03
CA CYS A 59 -3.62 11.20 -7.96
C CYS A 59 -2.89 12.22 -7.09
N ASN A 60 -2.12 11.79 -6.08
CA ASN A 60 -1.51 12.67 -5.08
C ASN A 60 -0.03 12.41 -4.83
N ASN A 61 0.63 11.52 -5.59
CA ASN A 61 2.07 11.21 -5.49
C ASN A 61 2.57 10.81 -4.10
N GLN A 62 1.70 10.34 -3.19
CA GLN A 62 2.12 10.00 -1.83
C GLN A 62 2.78 8.63 -1.73
N TYR A 63 2.24 7.63 -2.42
CA TYR A 63 2.73 6.25 -2.36
C TYR A 63 2.68 5.65 -3.76
N GLU A 64 3.80 5.63 -4.48
CA GLU A 64 3.79 5.15 -5.86
C GLU A 64 4.89 4.15 -6.16
N PRO A 65 4.56 2.98 -6.73
CA PRO A 65 5.56 2.19 -7.42
C PRO A 65 6.11 3.00 -8.58
N LEU A 66 7.41 3.05 -8.74
CA LEU A 66 7.99 3.66 -9.93
C LEU A 66 7.50 2.95 -11.19
N PRO A 67 7.19 3.66 -12.27
CA PRO A 67 7.07 3.04 -13.59
C PRO A 67 8.27 2.14 -13.87
N LEU A 68 8.07 1.03 -14.57
CA LEU A 68 9.16 0.06 -14.80
C LEU A 68 10.40 0.72 -15.43
N GLU A 69 10.20 1.66 -16.35
CA GLU A 69 11.27 2.42 -16.98
C GLU A 69 12.10 3.25 -16.00
N ASP A 70 11.49 3.72 -14.91
CA ASP A 70 12.10 4.59 -13.92
C ASP A 70 12.72 3.82 -12.73
N VAL A 71 12.59 2.50 -12.66
CA VAL A 71 13.33 1.67 -11.71
C VAL A 71 14.83 1.82 -11.96
N PHE A 72 15.62 2.11 -10.92
CA PHE A 72 17.02 2.47 -11.11
C PHE A 72 17.93 1.98 -9.98
N ILE A 73 19.24 1.99 -10.25
CA ILE A 73 20.29 1.88 -9.23
C ILE A 73 20.79 3.30 -8.96
N PRO A 74 20.87 3.75 -7.70
CA PRO A 74 21.39 5.07 -7.35
C PRO A 74 22.76 5.34 -7.93
N ASP A 75 22.94 6.44 -8.61
CA ASP A 75 24.22 6.94 -9.07
C ASP A 75 24.86 7.91 -8.06
N GLU A 76 25.98 8.52 -8.39
CA GLU A 76 26.71 9.42 -7.50
C GLU A 76 25.95 10.72 -7.19
N THR A 77 24.93 11.05 -7.96
CA THR A 77 24.11 12.26 -7.78
C THR A 77 22.97 12.05 -6.79
N PHE A 78 22.62 10.78 -6.52
CA PHE A 78 21.56 10.46 -5.57
C PHE A 78 22.03 10.76 -4.13
N PHE A 79 21.14 11.15 -3.27
CA PHE A 79 21.47 11.71 -1.94
C PHE A 79 22.03 10.68 -0.92
N THR A 80 21.83 9.39 -1.10
CA THR A 80 22.38 8.37 -0.19
C THR A 80 23.84 8.05 -0.49
N THR A 81 24.58 7.58 0.51
CA THR A 81 25.98 7.13 0.36
C THR A 81 26.07 5.70 -0.18
N ASP A 82 25.17 4.82 0.22
CA ASP A 82 25.10 3.45 -0.27
C ASP A 82 24.29 3.34 -1.56
N LYS A 83 24.95 2.96 -2.64
CA LYS A 83 24.39 2.81 -3.99
C LYS A 83 23.99 1.36 -4.30
N GLY A 84 24.19 0.44 -3.36
CA GLY A 84 23.93 -0.99 -3.53
C GLY A 84 22.46 -1.39 -3.47
N PHE A 85 21.55 -0.56 -4.01
CA PHE A 85 20.10 -0.79 -3.97
C PHE A 85 19.47 -0.67 -5.36
N LEU A 86 18.44 -1.50 -5.60
CA LEU A 86 17.51 -1.36 -6.70
C LEU A 86 16.31 -0.56 -6.19
N VAL A 87 16.14 0.68 -6.64
CA VAL A 87 15.03 1.57 -6.24
C VAL A 87 13.83 1.31 -7.15
N PHE A 88 12.67 1.02 -6.55
CA PHE A 88 11.45 0.66 -7.29
C PHE A 88 10.19 1.36 -6.79
N TYR A 89 10.29 2.16 -5.71
CA TYR A 89 9.13 2.79 -5.08
C TYR A 89 9.49 4.17 -4.54
N GLN A 90 8.56 5.10 -4.59
CA GLN A 90 8.71 6.45 -4.03
C GLN A 90 7.52 6.80 -3.13
N VAL A 91 7.78 7.69 -2.18
CA VAL A 91 6.80 8.23 -1.24
C VAL A 91 6.99 9.74 -1.17
N GLU A 92 5.91 10.49 -1.03
CA GLU A 92 5.92 11.94 -0.83
C GLU A 92 6.75 12.72 -1.88
N GLU A 93 6.31 12.68 -3.13
CA GLU A 93 6.92 13.47 -4.22
C GLU A 93 8.45 13.29 -4.32
N SER A 94 8.93 12.05 -4.17
CA SER A 94 10.36 11.72 -4.27
C SER A 94 11.22 12.20 -3.09
N VAL A 95 10.64 12.42 -1.92
CA VAL A 95 11.39 12.71 -0.68
C VAL A 95 11.90 11.42 -0.01
N ILE A 96 11.15 10.35 -0.18
CA ILE A 96 11.46 9.03 0.35
C ILE A 96 11.43 8.02 -0.79
N TYR A 97 12.41 7.12 -0.79
CA TYR A 97 12.50 6.02 -1.76
C TYR A 97 12.58 4.68 -1.05
N CYS A 98 12.00 3.65 -1.65
CA CYS A 98 12.18 2.29 -1.19
C CYS A 98 12.91 1.45 -2.23
N GLY A 99 13.78 0.56 -1.73
CA GLY A 99 14.64 -0.25 -2.57
C GLY A 99 14.96 -1.61 -1.93
N ILE A 100 15.52 -2.48 -2.76
CA ILE A 100 16.00 -3.81 -2.39
C ILE A 100 17.51 -3.80 -2.51
N ARG A 101 18.24 -4.35 -1.56
CA ARG A 101 19.69 -4.50 -1.69
C ARG A 101 20.03 -5.39 -2.88
N ILE A 102 21.01 -5.00 -3.67
CA ILE A 102 21.44 -5.77 -4.86
C ILE A 102 21.86 -7.20 -4.47
N GLN A 103 22.45 -7.38 -3.30
CA GLN A 103 22.83 -8.71 -2.81
C GLN A 103 21.65 -9.61 -2.46
N ASP A 104 20.46 -9.06 -2.21
CA ASP A 104 19.25 -9.78 -1.80
C ASP A 104 18.32 -10.07 -3.01
N LEU A 105 18.69 -9.64 -4.22
CA LEU A 105 17.84 -9.77 -5.43
C LEU A 105 17.53 -11.22 -5.83
N GLU A 106 18.37 -12.17 -5.42
CA GLU A 106 18.17 -13.61 -5.68
C GLU A 106 17.19 -14.25 -4.69
N GLU A 107 16.80 -13.55 -3.61
CA GLU A 107 15.80 -14.04 -2.68
C GLU A 107 14.42 -14.06 -3.32
N GLU A 108 13.60 -15.05 -2.98
CA GLU A 108 12.24 -15.18 -3.50
C GLU A 108 11.36 -13.98 -3.08
N ASP A 109 11.49 -13.54 -1.83
CA ASP A 109 10.75 -12.43 -1.23
C ASP A 109 11.70 -11.56 -0.38
N PRO A 110 12.52 -10.71 -1.03
CA PRO A 110 13.57 -9.95 -0.35
C PRO A 110 13.02 -8.87 0.57
N PRO A 111 13.80 -8.42 1.57
CA PRO A 111 13.44 -7.28 2.39
C PRO A 111 13.48 -5.97 1.60
N VAL A 112 12.63 -5.03 2.01
CA VAL A 112 12.55 -3.67 1.47
C VAL A 112 13.17 -2.70 2.45
N TYR A 113 13.94 -1.77 1.95
CA TYR A 113 14.59 -0.72 2.71
C TYR A 113 14.12 0.65 2.23
N LEU A 114 14.05 1.59 3.14
CA LEU A 114 13.66 2.97 2.93
C LEU A 114 14.89 3.87 3.06
N CYS A 115 14.98 4.89 2.23
CA CYS A 115 15.88 6.02 2.41
C CYS A 115 15.13 7.33 2.24
N ALA A 116 15.55 8.35 2.99
CA ALA A 116 15.03 9.70 2.90
C ALA A 116 16.19 10.71 2.93
N TRP A 117 15.96 11.88 2.38
CA TRP A 117 17.00 12.94 2.31
C TRP A 117 17.58 13.35 3.67
N ASN A 118 16.83 13.15 4.75
CA ASN A 118 17.22 13.46 6.13
C ASN A 118 17.76 12.23 6.90
N LEU A 119 17.78 11.05 6.28
CA LEU A 119 18.33 9.82 6.87
C LEU A 119 19.71 9.54 6.29
N PRO A 120 20.72 9.25 7.12
CA PRO A 120 22.08 9.00 6.66
C PRO A 120 22.22 7.70 5.83
N ASP A 121 21.42 6.69 6.16
CA ASP A 121 21.53 5.35 5.61
C ASP A 121 20.14 4.75 5.31
N TRP A 122 20.14 3.66 4.52
CA TRP A 122 18.95 2.86 4.29
C TRP A 122 18.51 2.13 5.56
N GLN A 123 17.24 2.23 5.89
CA GLN A 123 16.62 1.57 7.02
C GLN A 123 15.70 0.45 6.55
N LEU A 124 15.54 -0.61 7.35
CA LEU A 124 14.61 -1.69 7.04
C LEU A 124 13.16 -1.16 7.14
N GLU A 125 12.45 -1.19 6.03
CA GLU A 125 11.03 -0.80 5.96
C GLU A 125 10.11 -2.01 6.12
N ASN A 126 10.42 -3.11 5.42
CA ASN A 126 9.63 -4.33 5.49
C ASN A 126 10.50 -5.56 5.22
N ARG A 127 10.20 -6.67 5.88
CA ARG A 127 10.94 -7.94 5.70
C ARG A 127 10.48 -8.75 4.49
N SER A 128 9.44 -8.32 3.80
CA SER A 128 8.82 -9.01 2.68
C SER A 128 8.41 -8.01 1.62
N LEU A 129 8.99 -8.11 0.44
CA LEU A 129 8.62 -7.31 -0.73
C LEU A 129 7.15 -7.51 -1.12
N GLN A 130 6.66 -8.75 -1.03
CA GLN A 130 5.28 -9.07 -1.35
C GLN A 130 4.31 -8.37 -0.39
N HIS A 131 4.61 -8.39 0.90
CA HIS A 131 3.85 -7.69 1.93
C HIS A 131 3.85 -6.18 1.71
N PHE A 132 5.04 -5.62 1.44
CA PHE A 132 5.20 -4.21 1.18
C PHE A 132 4.34 -3.76 -0.02
N LEU A 133 4.51 -4.40 -1.18
CA LEU A 133 3.79 -4.02 -2.39
C LEU A 133 2.27 -4.15 -2.25
N ALA A 134 1.80 -5.27 -1.71
CA ALA A 134 0.37 -5.50 -1.54
C ALA A 134 -0.24 -4.59 -0.47
N GLY A 135 0.46 -4.38 0.64
CA GLY A 135 0.02 -3.50 1.72
C GLY A 135 -0.08 -2.04 1.26
N LYS A 136 0.99 -1.50 0.65
CA LYS A 136 0.97 -0.13 0.12
C LYS A 136 -0.12 0.07 -0.93
N ALA A 137 -0.33 -0.91 -1.83
CA ALA A 137 -1.40 -0.84 -2.82
C ALA A 137 -2.80 -0.81 -2.19
N LEU A 138 -3.07 -1.61 -1.15
CA LEU A 138 -4.35 -1.61 -0.44
C LEU A 138 -4.57 -0.27 0.31
N VAL A 139 -3.53 0.28 0.93
CA VAL A 139 -3.58 1.59 1.55
C VAL A 139 -3.92 2.67 0.52
N GLN A 140 -3.24 2.69 -0.64
CA GLN A 140 -3.53 3.62 -1.72
C GLN A 140 -4.98 3.54 -2.19
N LEU A 141 -5.51 2.33 -2.38
CA LEU A 141 -6.90 2.12 -2.82
C LEU A 141 -7.89 2.77 -1.86
N ALA A 142 -7.59 2.81 -0.57
CA ALA A 142 -8.48 3.35 0.45
C ALA A 142 -8.31 4.87 0.65
N ILE A 143 -7.08 5.37 0.65
CA ILE A 143 -6.76 6.76 1.06
C ILE A 143 -6.91 7.74 -0.09
N GLU A 144 -6.54 7.35 -1.31
CA GLU A 144 -6.38 8.26 -2.44
C GLU A 144 -7.61 8.39 -3.33
N ASP A 145 -8.81 8.11 -2.80
CA ASP A 145 -10.06 8.17 -3.57
C ASP A 145 -10.04 7.34 -4.87
N ARG A 146 -9.20 6.26 -4.87
CA ARG A 146 -9.03 5.40 -6.03
C ARG A 146 -10.26 4.55 -6.33
N LEU A 147 -10.98 4.17 -5.29
CA LEU A 147 -12.25 3.48 -5.43
C LEU A 147 -13.39 4.49 -5.57
N PRO A 148 -14.44 4.16 -6.36
CA PRO A 148 -15.49 5.11 -6.69
C PRO A 148 -16.32 5.57 -5.49
N TYR A 149 -16.35 4.79 -4.40
CA TYR A 149 -17.10 5.12 -3.20
C TYR A 149 -16.21 5.04 -1.98
N TRP A 150 -16.20 6.11 -1.17
CA TRP A 150 -15.34 6.20 0.01
C TRP A 150 -15.99 6.98 1.15
N ALA A 151 -15.50 6.73 2.36
CA ALA A 151 -15.78 7.50 3.56
C ALA A 151 -14.53 7.55 4.46
N ILE A 152 -14.31 8.69 5.12
CA ILE A 152 -13.15 8.94 5.97
C ILE A 152 -13.63 9.47 7.31
N PHE A 153 -13.10 8.89 8.38
CA PHE A 153 -13.27 9.35 9.76
C PHE A 153 -11.93 9.94 10.22
N ASP A 154 -11.89 11.26 10.39
CA ASP A 154 -10.65 12.04 10.67
C ASP A 154 -10.39 12.26 12.16
N GLU A 155 -11.24 11.79 13.04
CA GLU A 155 -11.10 12.03 14.48
C GLU A 155 -10.78 10.73 15.21
N SER A 156 -10.00 10.83 16.30
CA SER A 156 -9.70 9.73 17.21
C SER A 156 -10.99 9.07 17.69
N MET A 157 -11.26 7.88 17.17
CA MET A 157 -12.48 7.16 17.45
C MET A 157 -12.24 6.18 18.60
N TRP A 158 -12.51 6.63 19.80
CA TRP A 158 -12.58 5.76 20.99
C TRP A 158 -13.62 4.65 20.75
N GLY A 159 -13.17 3.40 20.83
CA GLY A 159 -14.04 2.23 20.69
C GLY A 159 -14.15 1.66 19.26
N LEU A 160 -13.53 2.25 18.26
CA LEU A 160 -13.56 1.66 16.89
C LEU A 160 -12.69 0.40 16.80
N SER A 161 -11.57 0.36 17.50
CA SER A 161 -10.75 -0.85 17.65
C SER A 161 -11.55 -2.00 18.26
N ASP A 162 -12.34 -1.72 19.30
CA ASP A 162 -13.22 -2.70 19.93
C ASP A 162 -14.35 -3.15 19.00
N TYR A 163 -14.91 -2.22 18.22
CA TYR A 163 -15.92 -2.53 17.21
C TYR A 163 -15.36 -3.45 16.12
N CYS A 164 -14.18 -3.16 15.58
CA CYS A 164 -13.53 -4.00 14.57
C CYS A 164 -13.18 -5.39 15.11
N SER A 165 -12.73 -5.46 16.34
CA SER A 165 -12.50 -6.74 17.04
C SER A 165 -13.79 -7.53 17.22
N SER A 166 -14.92 -6.85 17.49
CA SER A 166 -16.23 -7.48 17.67
C SER A 166 -16.86 -7.95 16.37
N MET A 167 -16.52 -7.35 15.23
CA MET A 167 -17.10 -7.68 13.92
C MET A 167 -16.49 -8.93 13.26
N HIS A 168 -15.54 -9.61 13.90
CA HIS A 168 -14.80 -10.73 13.29
C HIS A 168 -14.33 -10.38 11.88
N LEU A 169 -13.76 -9.17 11.72
CA LEU A 169 -13.18 -8.79 10.46
C LEU A 169 -12.04 -9.75 10.16
N GLU A 170 -12.06 -10.36 8.98
CA GLU A 170 -10.91 -11.11 8.51
C GLU A 170 -9.76 -10.12 8.37
N ARG A 171 -8.78 -10.23 9.26
CA ARG A 171 -7.57 -9.41 9.26
C ARG A 171 -6.77 -9.78 8.03
N GLU A 172 -6.92 -9.01 6.96
CA GLU A 172 -6.19 -9.27 5.73
C GLU A 172 -4.73 -8.91 5.89
N HIS A 173 -4.40 -7.84 6.64
CA HIS A 173 -3.01 -7.42 6.81
C HIS A 173 -2.78 -6.63 8.10
N GLU A 174 -1.73 -6.98 8.77
CA GLU A 174 -0.99 -6.11 9.65
C GLU A 174 0.27 -5.71 8.88
N ILE A 175 0.43 -4.45 8.58
CA ILE A 175 1.70 -3.94 8.09
C ILE A 175 2.55 -3.79 9.33
N ASP A 176 3.44 -4.76 9.51
CA ASP A 176 4.22 -4.93 10.71
C ASP A 176 5.37 -3.93 10.79
N GLU A 177 5.54 -3.42 12.00
CA GLU A 177 6.79 -3.17 12.70
C GLU A 177 7.98 -2.75 11.82
N GLY A 178 8.21 -1.46 11.68
CA GLY A 178 9.45 -0.93 11.12
C GLY A 178 9.28 0.38 10.37
N SER A 179 8.08 0.75 9.98
CA SER A 179 7.85 2.07 9.42
C SER A 179 7.79 3.08 10.57
N GLU A 180 8.79 3.96 10.65
CA GLU A 180 8.75 5.13 11.54
C GLU A 180 7.63 6.11 11.16
N LEU A 181 6.97 5.88 10.03
CA LEU A 181 6.04 6.85 9.47
C LEU A 181 4.60 6.62 9.94
N ASN A 182 4.04 5.43 9.77
CA ASN A 182 2.69 5.09 10.26
C ASN A 182 2.47 3.57 10.21
N ALA A 183 1.76 3.02 11.17
CA ALA A 183 1.27 1.65 11.12
C ALA A 183 -0.15 1.62 10.54
N TRP A 184 -0.44 0.56 9.78
CA TRP A 184 -1.73 0.39 9.13
C TRP A 184 -2.33 -0.96 9.51
N LYS A 185 -3.62 -0.98 9.87
CA LYS A 185 -4.38 -2.22 9.96
C LYS A 185 -5.41 -2.26 8.84
N ILE A 186 -5.38 -3.32 8.03
CA ILE A 186 -6.19 -3.44 6.83
C ILE A 186 -7.14 -4.62 6.96
N TYR A 187 -8.40 -4.38 6.63
CA TYR A 187 -9.46 -5.39 6.65
C TYR A 187 -10.30 -5.29 5.37
N VAL A 188 -10.90 -6.41 4.99
CA VAL A 188 -11.90 -6.45 3.91
C VAL A 188 -13.18 -7.09 4.48
N LYS A 189 -14.31 -6.42 4.28
CA LYS A 189 -15.62 -6.94 4.67
C LYS A 189 -16.66 -6.55 3.64
N ASP A 190 -17.38 -7.54 3.11
CA ASP A 190 -18.50 -7.33 2.17
C ASP A 190 -18.11 -6.39 1.00
N ASP A 191 -16.93 -6.60 0.38
CA ASP A 191 -16.35 -5.78 -0.70
C ASP A 191 -15.98 -4.34 -0.29
N VAL A 192 -15.91 -4.06 1.00
CA VAL A 192 -15.40 -2.79 1.55
C VAL A 192 -14.01 -3.00 2.08
N LEU A 193 -13.07 -2.22 1.59
CA LEU A 193 -11.72 -2.09 2.11
C LEU A 193 -11.75 -1.13 3.30
N ILE A 194 -11.20 -1.55 4.43
CA ILE A 194 -11.17 -0.79 5.69
C ILE A 194 -9.72 -0.64 6.10
N VAL A 195 -9.25 0.58 6.18
CA VAL A 195 -7.86 0.89 6.55
C VAL A 195 -7.85 1.79 7.76
N PHE A 196 -7.17 1.35 8.81
CA PHE A 196 -6.89 2.12 10.01
C PHE A 196 -5.49 2.70 9.90
N GLU A 197 -5.37 3.99 10.05
CA GLU A 197 -4.12 4.68 10.26
C GLU A 197 -3.86 4.78 11.77
N LEU A 198 -2.72 4.27 12.22
CA LEU A 198 -2.36 4.21 13.63
C LEU A 198 -1.17 5.12 13.91
N TYR A 199 -1.23 5.81 15.02
CA TYR A 199 -0.05 6.48 15.56
C TYR A 199 0.78 5.47 16.35
N VAL A 200 2.04 5.29 15.95
CA VAL A 200 2.99 4.46 16.69
C VAL A 200 3.61 5.34 17.78
N SER A 201 3.20 5.14 19.04
CA SER A 201 3.83 5.79 20.19
C SER A 201 4.76 4.82 20.92
N GLU A 202 5.78 5.35 21.59
CA GLU A 202 6.66 4.55 22.46
C GLU A 202 5.91 3.90 23.65
N GLU A 203 4.67 4.29 23.91
CA GLU A 203 3.85 3.83 25.05
C GLU A 203 2.90 2.67 24.70
N GLU A 204 3.09 1.97 23.58
CA GLU A 204 2.28 0.81 23.13
C GLU A 204 0.77 1.08 22.96
N THR A 205 0.33 2.30 22.89
CA THR A 205 -1.07 2.63 22.61
C THR A 205 -1.26 2.88 21.11
N ASP A 206 -1.90 1.94 20.43
CA ASP A 206 -2.33 2.08 19.05
C ASP A 206 -3.46 3.12 18.95
N ASP A 207 -3.14 4.41 19.02
CA ASP A 207 -4.13 5.45 18.80
C ASP A 207 -4.49 5.50 17.32
N VAL A 208 -5.77 5.34 17.01
CA VAL A 208 -6.28 5.43 15.65
C VAL A 208 -6.35 6.90 15.24
N LEU A 209 -5.57 7.30 14.24
CA LEU A 209 -5.55 8.65 13.68
C LEU A 209 -6.70 8.87 12.70
N ALA A 210 -6.93 7.91 11.82
CA ALA A 210 -7.98 7.97 10.83
C ALA A 210 -8.46 6.56 10.45
N VAL A 211 -9.68 6.50 9.89
CA VAL A 211 -10.22 5.29 9.29
C VAL A 211 -10.74 5.61 7.90
N TYR A 212 -10.23 4.87 6.94
CA TYR A 212 -10.60 4.98 5.55
C TYR A 212 -11.43 3.77 5.15
N LEU A 213 -12.56 4.00 4.53
CA LEU A 213 -13.45 3.00 3.96
C LEU A 213 -13.54 3.23 2.47
N ALA A 214 -13.36 2.21 1.66
CA ALA A 214 -13.46 2.34 0.22
C ALA A 214 -14.07 1.08 -0.41
N SER A 215 -14.85 1.24 -1.49
CA SER A 215 -15.50 0.15 -2.19
C SER A 215 -15.74 0.48 -3.67
N PHE A 216 -15.77 -0.54 -4.51
CA PHE A 216 -16.31 -0.43 -5.85
C PHE A 216 -17.84 -0.35 -5.86
N GLU A 217 -18.49 -0.85 -4.79
CA GLU A 217 -19.94 -0.96 -4.69
C GLU A 217 -20.50 -0.01 -3.63
N ARG A 218 -21.32 0.94 -4.09
CA ARG A 218 -21.98 1.93 -3.21
C ARG A 218 -22.82 1.27 -2.11
N ALA A 219 -23.59 0.24 -2.47
CA ALA A 219 -24.48 -0.44 -1.54
C ALA A 219 -23.72 -1.14 -0.41
N SER A 220 -22.55 -1.71 -0.68
CA SER A 220 -21.69 -2.35 0.31
C SER A 220 -21.17 -1.33 1.33
N LEU A 221 -20.69 -0.17 0.86
CA LEU A 221 -20.23 0.91 1.74
C LEU A 221 -21.37 1.48 2.60
N GLU A 222 -22.54 1.78 2.01
CA GLU A 222 -23.73 2.28 2.75
C GLU A 222 -24.20 1.28 3.81
N LYS A 223 -24.20 -0.03 3.48
CA LYS A 223 -24.54 -1.09 4.43
C LYS A 223 -23.57 -1.08 5.61
N LEU A 224 -22.26 -1.08 5.38
CA LEU A 224 -21.25 -1.05 6.42
C LEU A 224 -21.40 0.20 7.31
N LEU A 225 -21.53 1.39 6.73
CA LEU A 225 -21.73 2.64 7.49
C LEU A 225 -22.99 2.59 8.36
N SER A 226 -24.08 2.00 7.85
CA SER A 226 -25.32 1.79 8.63
C SER A 226 -25.11 0.81 9.80
N GLU A 227 -24.35 -0.25 9.62
CA GLU A 227 -24.01 -1.21 10.68
C GLU A 227 -23.16 -0.54 11.76
N MET A 228 -22.12 0.20 11.35
CA MET A 228 -21.27 0.97 12.25
C MET A 228 -22.07 2.00 13.04
N GLY A 229 -22.96 2.77 12.43
CA GLY A 229 -23.78 3.76 13.08
C GLY A 229 -24.81 3.20 14.08
N ARG A 230 -25.15 1.91 13.98
CA ARG A 230 -25.97 1.23 15.01
C ARG A 230 -25.18 0.72 16.19
N ALA A 231 -23.92 0.42 15.98
CA ALA A 231 -23.07 -0.17 17.02
C ALA A 231 -22.29 0.88 17.82
N THR A 232 -22.08 2.06 17.24
CA THR A 232 -21.28 3.14 17.83
C THR A 232 -21.98 4.49 17.60
N ASN A 233 -21.72 5.46 18.47
CA ASN A 233 -22.02 6.86 18.15
C ASN A 233 -20.97 7.34 17.15
N LEU A 234 -21.22 7.11 15.85
CA LEU A 234 -20.29 7.54 14.81
C LEU A 234 -20.06 9.05 14.88
N PRO A 235 -18.82 9.51 14.91
CA PRO A 235 -18.51 10.92 14.70
C PRO A 235 -18.88 11.36 13.28
N SER A 236 -18.78 12.65 13.03
CA SER A 236 -18.88 13.18 11.66
C SER A 236 -17.85 12.51 10.75
N PHE A 237 -18.22 12.16 9.56
CA PHE A 237 -17.33 11.60 8.55
C PHE A 237 -17.50 12.33 7.21
N ARG A 238 -16.44 12.36 6.42
CA ARG A 238 -16.48 12.82 5.05
C ARG A 238 -16.77 11.64 4.12
N SER A 239 -17.58 11.81 3.11
CA SER A 239 -17.81 10.80 2.08
C SER A 239 -18.23 11.42 0.76
N ASN A 240 -18.11 10.68 -0.32
CA ASN A 240 -18.65 11.04 -1.62
C ASN A 240 -20.05 10.43 -1.88
N LEU A 241 -20.70 9.85 -0.87
CA LEU A 241 -22.02 9.23 -1.01
C LEU A 241 -23.15 10.25 -1.14
N SER A 242 -22.96 11.50 -0.72
CA SER A 242 -23.99 12.57 -0.66
C SER A 242 -24.14 13.38 -1.94
N GLY A 243 -23.79 12.84 -3.10
CA GLY A 243 -23.74 13.58 -4.37
C GLY A 243 -24.18 12.81 -5.62
N ALA A 244 -25.29 12.05 -5.55
CA ALA A 244 -25.96 11.50 -6.74
C ALA A 244 -27.46 11.70 -6.66
#